data_f6d635b6bc3d32684d6749838fcfdf92
#
_entry.id   f6d635b6bc3d32684d6749838fcfdf92
#
_cell.length_a   1.000
_cell.length_b   1.000
_cell.length_c   1.000
_cell.angle_alpha   90.00
_cell.angle_beta   90.00
_cell.angle_gamma   90.00
#
_symmetry.space_group_name_H-M   'P 1'
#
loop_
_entity.id
_entity.type
_entity.pdbx_description
1 polymer ?
#
loop_
_entity_poly.entity_id
_entity_poly.type
_entity_poly.pdbx_seq_one_letter_code
_entity_poly.pdbx_strand_id
1 'polypeptide(L)'
;MRKLFLSLFVLVLCLDIHSHDWKAGTKVDDGQLTEQFVATSFSVNAVPDAVFGRMRKGGSYPSHCTVSRDELRYLRLLYVGYDNQVYRGEMVCNQAIANDLVEIFRELYRKVYQIERMVLIDDYQANDELSMSHNNTSAFCFRQVSGSKVLSKHARGLAVDVNPLHNPCVRYDSRGRIVKVSPNTAEARKYAIRSTRMAHMINRNDLCYRLFVKHGFRWGGSWRRVKDYQHFEK
;
A
#
# COMPACT_ATOMS: atom_id res chain seq x y z
N MET A 1 18.76 -28.72 59.86
CA MET A 1 18.85 -28.88 58.39
C MET A 1 18.00 -27.78 57.72
N ARG A 2 18.63 -26.67 57.31
CA ARG A 2 17.97 -25.54 56.60
C ARG A 2 18.01 -25.82 55.11
N LYS A 3 16.85 -26.02 54.49
CA LYS A 3 16.74 -26.13 53.01
C LYS A 3 16.82 -24.72 52.40
N LEU A 4 17.88 -24.46 51.63
CA LEU A 4 18.05 -23.27 50.84
C LEU A 4 17.20 -23.42 49.56
N PHE A 5 16.14 -22.63 49.41
CA PHE A 5 15.40 -22.50 48.14
C PHE A 5 16.14 -21.51 47.27
N LEU A 6 16.82 -22.02 46.25
CA LEU A 6 17.43 -21.23 45.22
C LEU A 6 16.34 -20.83 44.19
N SER A 7 15.85 -19.59 44.29
CA SER A 7 14.89 -19.04 43.35
C SER A 7 15.66 -18.65 42.06
N LEU A 8 15.45 -19.42 41.01
CA LEU A 8 16.01 -19.14 39.69
C LEU A 8 15.15 -18.02 39.05
N PHE A 9 15.63 -16.79 39.16
CA PHE A 9 15.07 -15.64 38.40
C PHE A 9 15.47 -15.82 36.93
N VAL A 10 14.56 -16.34 36.11
CA VAL A 10 14.70 -16.30 34.66
C VAL A 10 14.47 -14.83 34.22
N LEU A 11 15.56 -14.12 34.01
CA LEU A 11 15.55 -12.81 33.39
C LEU A 11 15.16 -12.99 31.92
N VAL A 12 13.85 -12.84 31.62
CA VAL A 12 13.41 -12.71 30.24
C VAL A 12 13.92 -11.37 29.74
N LEU A 13 15.10 -11.38 29.11
CA LEU A 13 15.56 -10.31 28.27
C LEU A 13 14.59 -10.19 27.11
N CYS A 14 13.60 -9.29 27.25
CA CYS A 14 12.93 -8.73 26.09
C CYS A 14 14.01 -8.04 25.26
N LEU A 15 14.57 -8.78 24.32
CA LEU A 15 15.32 -8.18 23.25
C LEU A 15 14.31 -7.31 22.49
N ASP A 16 14.32 -6.02 22.79
CA ASP A 16 13.84 -4.97 21.90
C ASP A 16 14.67 -5.09 20.62
N ILE A 17 14.30 -6.05 19.77
CA ILE A 17 14.88 -6.22 18.44
C ILE A 17 14.45 -5.00 17.64
N HIS A 18 15.24 -3.96 17.80
CA HIS A 18 15.54 -2.88 16.89
C HIS A 18 14.37 -2.47 15.98
N SER A 19 13.62 -1.47 16.46
CA SER A 19 12.85 -0.58 15.57
C SER A 19 13.77 0.25 14.67
N HIS A 20 15.08 -0.03 14.67
CA HIS A 20 16.07 0.66 13.86
C HIS A 20 15.89 0.29 12.38
N ASP A 21 15.61 1.33 11.59
CA ASP A 21 15.72 1.45 10.14
C ASP A 21 14.79 0.60 9.27
N TRP A 22 13.46 0.66 9.51
CA TRP A 22 12.55 0.28 8.43
C TRP A 22 12.54 1.39 7.37
N LYS A 23 13.45 1.30 6.42
CA LYS A 23 13.52 2.21 5.28
C LYS A 23 12.75 1.58 4.11
N ALA A 24 11.53 2.04 3.88
CA ALA A 24 10.72 1.58 2.77
C ALA A 24 11.39 1.88 1.42
N GLY A 25 11.11 1.04 0.42
CA GLY A 25 11.73 1.11 -0.89
C GLY A 25 13.15 0.54 -0.96
N THR A 26 13.70 0.03 0.16
CA THR A 26 15.04 -0.60 0.16
C THR A 26 14.92 -2.11 0.00
N LYS A 27 15.85 -2.69 -0.77
CA LYS A 27 16.01 -4.13 -0.91
C LYS A 27 16.37 -4.77 0.43
N VAL A 28 15.86 -5.96 0.67
CA VAL A 28 16.24 -6.82 1.79
C VAL A 28 17.37 -7.72 1.32
N ASP A 29 18.45 -7.78 2.07
CA ASP A 29 19.54 -8.71 1.77
C ASP A 29 19.08 -10.15 1.99
N ASP A 30 19.47 -11.07 1.12
CA ASP A 30 19.03 -12.46 1.17
C ASP A 30 19.34 -13.13 2.52
N GLY A 31 20.46 -12.80 3.13
CA GLY A 31 20.84 -13.28 4.47
C GLY A 31 19.92 -12.80 5.61
N GLN A 32 19.10 -11.76 5.38
CA GLN A 32 18.12 -11.26 6.34
C GLN A 32 16.76 -11.96 6.21
N LEU A 33 16.48 -12.67 5.12
CA LEU A 33 15.18 -13.28 4.83
C LEU A 33 14.92 -14.56 5.64
N THR A 34 15.12 -14.52 6.95
CA THR A 34 14.77 -15.60 7.85
C THR A 34 13.24 -15.65 8.05
N GLU A 35 12.72 -16.83 8.44
CA GLU A 35 11.29 -16.97 8.77
C GLU A 35 10.84 -15.97 9.83
N GLN A 36 11.65 -15.76 10.86
CA GLN A 36 11.39 -14.78 11.92
C GLN A 36 11.30 -13.36 11.38
N PHE A 37 12.24 -12.94 10.53
CA PHE A 37 12.23 -11.61 9.92
C PHE A 37 10.98 -11.42 9.06
N VAL A 38 10.65 -12.39 8.20
CA VAL A 38 9.45 -12.33 7.35
C VAL A 38 8.18 -12.25 8.20
N ALA A 39 8.08 -13.07 9.27
CA ALA A 39 6.91 -13.08 10.14
C ALA A 39 6.68 -11.73 10.81
N THR A 40 7.74 -11.06 11.27
CA THR A 40 7.68 -9.77 11.98
C THR A 40 7.60 -8.54 11.05
N SER A 41 7.90 -8.74 9.76
CA SER A 41 7.87 -7.67 8.75
C SER A 41 6.47 -7.26 8.30
N PHE A 42 5.45 -8.06 8.63
CA PHE A 42 4.05 -7.74 8.33
C PHE A 42 3.35 -7.32 9.62
N SER A 43 3.29 -6.02 9.85
CA SER A 43 2.79 -5.49 11.13
C SER A 43 1.86 -4.28 10.96
N VAL A 44 0.92 -4.17 11.91
CA VAL A 44 0.02 -3.01 12.07
C VAL A 44 0.47 -2.25 13.31
N ASN A 45 0.78 -0.97 13.16
CA ASN A 45 1.29 -0.14 14.24
C ASN A 45 0.48 1.16 14.33
N ALA A 46 0.46 1.82 15.49
CA ALA A 46 0.12 3.23 15.54
C ALA A 46 1.09 4.01 14.64
N VAL A 47 0.63 5.13 14.07
CA VAL A 47 1.49 5.95 13.20
C VAL A 47 2.61 6.57 14.05
N PRO A 48 3.90 6.21 13.83
CA PRO A 48 5.00 6.77 14.62
C PRO A 48 5.18 8.27 14.37
N ASP A 49 5.76 9.01 15.32
CA ASP A 49 5.96 10.47 15.19
C ASP A 49 6.80 10.83 13.96
N ALA A 50 7.85 10.07 13.67
CA ALA A 50 8.69 10.28 12.50
C ALA A 50 7.88 10.11 11.18
N VAL A 51 7.01 9.11 11.10
CA VAL A 51 6.13 8.88 9.96
C VAL A 51 5.09 10.00 9.86
N PHE A 52 4.46 10.38 10.97
CA PHE A 52 3.49 11.45 10.99
C PHE A 52 4.11 12.80 10.60
N GLY A 53 5.35 13.06 11.04
CA GLY A 53 6.15 14.22 10.60
C GLY A 53 6.37 14.22 9.08
N ARG A 54 6.70 13.07 8.47
CA ARG A 54 6.80 12.91 7.01
C ARG A 54 5.46 13.22 6.31
N MET A 55 4.35 12.69 6.81
CA MET A 55 3.00 12.91 6.26
C MET A 55 2.60 14.38 6.28
N ARG A 56 2.92 15.10 7.35
CA ARG A 56 2.64 16.53 7.46
C ARG A 56 3.54 17.34 6.51
N LYS A 57 4.83 17.01 6.43
CA LYS A 57 5.80 17.70 5.58
C LYS A 57 5.56 17.40 4.09
N GLY A 58 5.26 16.16 3.76
CA GLY A 58 5.02 15.69 2.39
C GLY A 58 3.64 16.06 1.86
N GLY A 59 2.68 16.36 2.74
CA GLY A 59 1.37 16.92 2.39
C GLY A 59 0.22 15.93 2.34
N SER A 60 0.44 14.63 2.59
CA SER A 60 -0.68 13.68 2.65
C SER A 60 -1.60 13.94 3.85
N TYR A 61 -1.07 14.58 4.91
CA TYR A 61 -1.82 14.98 6.11
C TYR A 61 -1.73 16.50 6.33
N PRO A 62 -2.49 17.31 5.56
CA PRO A 62 -2.49 18.77 5.71
C PRO A 62 -3.17 19.20 7.02
N SER A 63 -2.97 20.48 7.43
CA SER A 63 -3.49 21.01 8.69
C SER A 63 -5.03 20.97 8.80
N HIS A 64 -5.74 20.95 7.67
CA HIS A 64 -7.20 20.85 7.59
C HIS A 64 -7.70 19.39 7.42
N CYS A 65 -6.84 18.39 7.62
CA CYS A 65 -7.24 16.99 7.59
C CYS A 65 -8.27 16.71 8.69
N THR A 66 -9.39 16.09 8.31
CA THR A 66 -10.50 15.77 9.23
C THR A 66 -10.42 14.35 9.80
N VAL A 67 -9.44 13.56 9.36
CA VAL A 67 -9.19 12.20 9.89
C VAL A 67 -8.22 12.30 11.05
N SER A 68 -8.58 11.73 12.20
CA SER A 68 -7.69 11.69 13.35
C SER A 68 -6.48 10.78 13.08
N ARG A 69 -5.31 11.16 13.59
CA ARG A 69 -4.12 10.30 13.56
C ARG A 69 -4.42 8.93 14.21
N ASP A 70 -5.24 8.91 15.25
CA ASP A 70 -5.58 7.68 15.99
C ASP A 70 -6.49 6.73 15.19
N GLU A 71 -7.16 7.22 14.14
CA GLU A 71 -7.88 6.38 13.19
C GLU A 71 -6.96 5.72 12.16
N LEU A 72 -5.71 6.19 12.04
CA LEU A 72 -4.75 5.70 11.09
C LEU A 72 -3.81 4.66 11.69
N ARG A 73 -3.33 3.76 10.83
CA ARG A 73 -2.32 2.75 11.16
C ARG A 73 -1.19 2.80 10.14
N TYR A 74 0.02 2.62 10.64
CA TYR A 74 1.21 2.43 9.85
C TYR A 74 1.49 0.95 9.66
N LEU A 75 1.57 0.52 8.43
CA LEU A 75 1.86 -0.86 8.06
C LEU A 75 3.32 -0.98 7.62
N ARG A 76 4.02 -1.97 8.15
CA ARG A 76 5.25 -2.49 7.56
C ARG A 76 4.89 -3.72 6.75
N LEU A 77 5.44 -3.82 5.55
CA LEU A 77 5.10 -4.86 4.59
C LEU A 77 6.37 -5.26 3.83
N LEU A 78 6.42 -6.51 3.36
CA LEU A 78 7.37 -6.91 2.33
C LEU A 78 6.66 -7.06 1.00
N TYR A 79 7.38 -6.80 -0.08
CA TYR A 79 6.88 -7.07 -1.42
C TYR A 79 8.01 -7.61 -2.31
N VAL A 80 7.63 -8.31 -3.36
CA VAL A 80 8.56 -8.76 -4.41
C VAL A 80 8.54 -7.73 -5.53
N GLY A 81 9.69 -7.18 -5.87
CA GLY A 81 9.86 -6.24 -6.96
C GLY A 81 9.76 -6.90 -8.34
N TYR A 82 9.76 -6.10 -9.40
CA TYR A 82 9.75 -6.59 -10.79
C TYR A 82 11.04 -7.31 -11.18
N ASP A 83 12.10 -7.10 -10.42
CA ASP A 83 13.38 -7.80 -10.52
C ASP A 83 13.44 -9.11 -9.70
N ASN A 84 12.29 -9.53 -9.14
CA ASN A 84 12.16 -10.69 -8.24
C ASN A 84 12.95 -10.57 -6.93
N GLN A 85 13.35 -9.36 -6.53
CA GLN A 85 13.99 -9.14 -5.24
C GLN A 85 12.96 -8.73 -4.19
N VAL A 86 13.27 -8.98 -2.92
CA VAL A 86 12.40 -8.59 -1.81
C VAL A 86 12.74 -7.18 -1.34
N TYR A 87 11.72 -6.38 -1.12
CA TYR A 87 11.82 -5.00 -0.68
C TYR A 87 11.00 -4.75 0.59
N ARG A 88 11.45 -3.80 1.40
CA ARG A 88 10.67 -3.24 2.49
C ARG A 88 9.65 -2.27 1.93
N GLY A 89 8.39 -2.45 2.27
CA GLY A 89 7.29 -1.56 1.92
C GLY A 89 6.68 -0.90 3.15
N GLU A 90 6.03 0.22 2.95
CA GLU A 90 5.25 0.90 3.98
C GLU A 90 3.94 1.44 3.43
N MET A 91 2.95 1.57 4.30
CA MET A 91 1.65 2.13 3.95
C MET A 91 1.00 2.76 5.18
N VAL A 92 0.22 3.82 4.99
CA VAL A 92 -0.69 4.33 6.01
C VAL A 92 -2.12 4.13 5.53
N CYS A 93 -2.98 3.58 6.38
CA CYS A 93 -4.39 3.34 6.08
C CYS A 93 -5.26 3.54 7.33
N ASN A 94 -6.57 3.52 7.16
CA ASN A 94 -7.51 3.52 8.29
C ASN A 94 -7.41 2.19 9.05
N GLN A 95 -7.56 2.25 10.38
CA GLN A 95 -7.58 1.06 11.25
C GLN A 95 -8.62 0.01 10.81
N ALA A 96 -9.73 0.45 10.21
CA ALA A 96 -10.81 -0.42 9.77
C ALA A 96 -10.40 -1.43 8.70
N ILE A 97 -9.34 -1.16 7.94
CA ILE A 97 -8.85 -2.03 6.86
C ILE A 97 -7.41 -2.52 7.07
N ALA A 98 -6.75 -2.10 8.16
CA ALA A 98 -5.33 -2.34 8.37
C ALA A 98 -4.96 -3.84 8.43
N ASN A 99 -5.72 -4.64 9.17
CA ASN A 99 -5.49 -6.09 9.27
C ASN A 99 -5.75 -6.79 7.93
N ASP A 100 -6.83 -6.43 7.23
CA ASP A 100 -7.11 -6.97 5.89
C ASP A 100 -5.94 -6.72 4.93
N LEU A 101 -5.38 -5.51 4.95
CA LEU A 101 -4.24 -5.16 4.07
C LEU A 101 -3.00 -5.97 4.42
N VAL A 102 -2.68 -6.14 5.70
CA VAL A 102 -1.54 -6.97 6.12
C VAL A 102 -1.71 -8.42 5.64
N GLU A 103 -2.90 -9.00 5.76
CA GLU A 103 -3.17 -10.36 5.28
C GLU A 103 -3.08 -10.46 3.75
N ILE A 104 -3.67 -9.50 3.02
CA ILE A 104 -3.61 -9.44 1.55
C ILE A 104 -2.15 -9.34 1.08
N PHE A 105 -1.39 -8.38 1.59
CA PHE A 105 -0.01 -8.16 1.13
C PHE A 105 0.93 -9.29 1.56
N ARG A 106 0.69 -9.94 2.71
CA ARG A 106 1.42 -11.15 3.10
C ARG A 106 1.17 -12.31 2.13
N GLU A 107 -0.06 -12.49 1.69
CA GLU A 107 -0.38 -13.54 0.71
C GLU A 107 0.15 -13.20 -0.68
N LEU A 108 0.08 -11.95 -1.12
CA LEU A 108 0.72 -11.48 -2.35
C LEU A 108 2.23 -11.76 -2.34
N TYR A 109 2.91 -11.44 -1.23
CA TYR A 109 4.32 -11.74 -1.03
C TYR A 109 4.62 -13.25 -1.13
N ARG A 110 3.85 -14.09 -0.42
CA ARG A 110 4.00 -15.55 -0.43
C ARG A 110 3.82 -16.16 -1.84
N LYS A 111 2.97 -15.54 -2.66
CA LYS A 111 2.72 -15.96 -4.04
C LYS A 111 3.62 -15.29 -5.06
N VAL A 112 4.65 -14.59 -4.60
CA VAL A 112 5.62 -13.88 -5.46
C VAL A 112 4.90 -12.92 -6.43
N TYR A 113 3.80 -12.29 -5.97
CA TYR A 113 3.09 -11.28 -6.76
C TYR A 113 3.93 -10.00 -6.79
N GLN A 114 4.26 -9.56 -8.00
CA GLN A 114 5.19 -8.45 -8.18
C GLN A 114 4.53 -7.09 -7.98
N ILE A 115 5.14 -6.27 -7.16
CA ILE A 115 4.81 -4.85 -6.92
C ILE A 115 6.08 -4.05 -7.15
N GLU A 116 6.00 -2.99 -7.98
CA GLU A 116 7.22 -2.26 -8.35
C GLU A 116 7.72 -1.37 -7.21
N ARG A 117 6.78 -0.73 -6.49
CA ARG A 117 7.12 0.20 -5.39
C ARG A 117 6.00 0.28 -4.37
N MET A 118 6.36 0.48 -3.11
CA MET A 118 5.42 0.65 -2.00
C MET A 118 6.04 1.55 -0.93
N VAL A 119 5.89 2.85 -1.10
CA VAL A 119 6.34 3.89 -0.16
C VAL A 119 5.22 4.90 0.07
N LEU A 120 5.34 5.76 1.10
CA LEU A 120 4.34 6.80 1.32
C LEU A 120 4.28 7.76 0.13
N ILE A 121 3.09 8.25 -0.17
CA ILE A 121 2.87 9.26 -1.22
C ILE A 121 3.61 10.57 -0.89
N ASP A 122 3.99 10.75 0.36
CA ASP A 122 4.75 11.88 0.88
C ASP A 122 6.14 12.00 0.27
N ASP A 123 6.73 10.90 -0.16
CA ASP A 123 7.99 10.88 -0.91
C ASP A 123 7.84 11.53 -2.30
N TYR A 124 6.59 11.71 -2.74
CA TYR A 124 6.18 12.41 -3.96
C TYR A 124 5.45 13.75 -3.66
N GLN A 125 5.62 14.32 -2.45
CA GLN A 125 4.98 15.58 -2.03
C GLN A 125 3.45 15.53 -2.13
N ALA A 126 2.85 14.38 -1.81
CA ALA A 126 1.41 14.08 -2.00
C ALA A 126 0.89 14.34 -3.42
N ASN A 127 1.77 14.37 -4.40
CA ASN A 127 1.42 14.50 -5.81
C ASN A 127 1.02 13.13 -6.37
N ASP A 128 -0.27 12.92 -6.50
CA ASP A 128 -0.90 11.67 -6.94
C ASP A 128 -0.41 11.24 -8.33
N GLU A 129 -0.38 12.17 -9.28
CA GLU A 129 0.05 11.90 -10.66
C GLU A 129 1.53 11.48 -10.72
N LEU A 130 2.39 12.13 -9.92
CA LEU A 130 3.80 11.79 -9.82
C LEU A 130 3.98 10.42 -9.17
N SER A 131 3.30 10.14 -8.06
CA SER A 131 3.34 8.85 -7.37
C SER A 131 2.90 7.71 -8.29
N MET A 132 1.78 7.89 -9.00
CA MET A 132 1.27 6.91 -9.97
C MET A 132 2.23 6.71 -11.15
N SER A 133 2.89 7.76 -11.64
CA SER A 133 3.85 7.65 -12.75
C SER A 133 5.10 6.86 -12.37
N HIS A 134 5.42 6.78 -11.08
CA HIS A 134 6.48 5.93 -10.53
C HIS A 134 5.96 4.55 -10.08
N ASN A 135 4.76 4.18 -10.50
CA ASN A 135 4.11 2.91 -10.19
C ASN A 135 4.03 2.60 -8.69
N ASN A 136 3.86 3.63 -7.86
CA ASN A 136 3.88 3.51 -6.41
C ASN A 136 2.53 3.04 -5.87
N THR A 137 2.50 1.86 -5.28
CA THR A 137 1.36 1.32 -4.53
C THR A 137 1.21 2.09 -3.23
N SER A 138 0.03 2.72 -3.00
CA SER A 138 -0.19 3.61 -1.85
C SER A 138 -1.65 3.60 -1.38
N ALA A 139 -1.91 4.14 -0.18
CA ALA A 139 -3.26 4.20 0.38
C ALA A 139 -3.67 5.61 0.83
N PHE A 140 -3.22 6.09 1.99
CA PHE A 140 -3.70 7.35 2.56
C PHE A 140 -3.13 8.56 1.84
N CYS A 141 -4.04 9.45 1.42
CA CYS A 141 -3.73 10.82 1.00
C CYS A 141 -4.98 11.68 1.16
N PHE A 142 -4.92 12.71 2.03
CA PHE A 142 -6.07 13.60 2.28
C PHE A 142 -6.26 14.55 1.11
N ARG A 143 -7.15 14.18 0.20
CA ARG A 143 -7.48 14.95 -1.00
C ARG A 143 -8.92 14.72 -1.46
N GLN A 144 -9.41 15.62 -2.27
CA GLN A 144 -10.68 15.43 -2.98
C GLN A 144 -10.50 14.51 -4.20
N VAL A 145 -11.58 13.92 -4.64
CA VAL A 145 -11.64 13.25 -5.94
C VAL A 145 -11.41 14.29 -7.05
N SER A 146 -10.55 13.97 -8.01
CA SER A 146 -10.20 14.88 -9.12
C SER A 146 -11.44 15.44 -9.83
N GLY A 147 -11.57 16.77 -9.84
CA GLY A 147 -12.71 17.48 -10.42
C GLY A 147 -14.00 17.44 -9.60
N SER A 148 -13.91 17.15 -8.30
CA SER A 148 -15.07 17.08 -7.39
C SER A 148 -14.73 17.74 -6.05
N LYS A 149 -15.78 18.13 -5.29
CA LYS A 149 -15.67 18.56 -3.88
C LYS A 149 -15.77 17.41 -2.88
N VAL A 150 -15.98 16.19 -3.36
CA VAL A 150 -16.12 15.00 -2.52
C VAL A 150 -14.74 14.49 -2.10
N LEU A 151 -14.55 14.20 -0.82
CA LEU A 151 -13.34 13.56 -0.32
C LEU A 151 -13.19 12.16 -0.93
N SER A 152 -11.98 11.86 -1.40
CA SER A 152 -11.62 10.53 -1.88
C SER A 152 -11.69 9.50 -0.73
N LYS A 153 -11.87 8.24 -1.06
CA LYS A 153 -11.68 7.13 -0.12
C LYS A 153 -10.23 7.06 0.40
N HIS A 154 -9.25 7.48 -0.41
CA HIS A 154 -7.87 7.66 0.05
C HIS A 154 -7.75 8.70 1.16
N ALA A 155 -8.54 9.78 1.10
CA ALA A 155 -8.56 10.80 2.15
C ALA A 155 -9.03 10.26 3.51
N ARG A 156 -9.77 9.16 3.52
CA ARG A 156 -10.23 8.46 4.72
C ARG A 156 -9.34 7.25 5.07
N GLY A 157 -8.31 6.97 4.27
CA GLY A 157 -7.47 5.79 4.40
C GLY A 157 -8.20 4.47 4.09
N LEU A 158 -9.32 4.51 3.34
CA LEU A 158 -10.18 3.36 3.03
C LEU A 158 -10.03 2.88 1.58
N ALA A 159 -8.96 3.27 0.91
CA ALA A 159 -8.63 2.82 -0.44
C ALA A 159 -7.14 2.55 -0.60
N VAL A 160 -6.82 1.69 -1.56
CA VAL A 160 -5.46 1.33 -1.96
C VAL A 160 -5.38 1.31 -3.47
N ASP A 161 -4.32 1.90 -4.03
CA ASP A 161 -3.97 1.78 -5.43
C ASP A 161 -2.76 0.86 -5.58
N VAL A 162 -2.87 -0.16 -6.43
CA VAL A 162 -1.83 -1.18 -6.64
C VAL A 162 -1.27 -1.09 -8.06
N ASN A 163 0.06 -0.92 -8.17
CA ASN A 163 0.77 -0.81 -9.46
C ASN A 163 0.08 0.15 -10.44
N PRO A 164 -0.10 1.43 -10.10
CA PRO A 164 -0.97 2.35 -10.81
C PRO A 164 -0.55 2.66 -12.25
N LEU A 165 0.75 2.64 -12.56
CA LEU A 165 1.24 2.86 -13.92
C LEU A 165 0.76 1.77 -14.89
N HIS A 166 0.71 0.52 -14.42
CA HIS A 166 0.26 -0.65 -15.18
C HIS A 166 -1.24 -0.95 -15.00
N ASN A 167 -1.90 -0.24 -14.11
CA ASN A 167 -3.33 -0.33 -13.86
C ASN A 167 -3.97 1.07 -13.80
N PRO A 168 -3.84 1.86 -14.87
CA PRO A 168 -4.23 3.26 -14.85
C PRO A 168 -5.73 3.45 -14.62
N CYS A 169 -6.07 4.62 -14.11
CA CYS A 169 -7.43 5.13 -14.12
C CYS A 169 -7.77 5.63 -15.54
N VAL A 170 -8.81 5.09 -16.15
CA VAL A 170 -9.22 5.39 -17.53
C VAL A 170 -10.63 5.95 -17.53
N ARG A 171 -10.81 7.14 -18.12
CA ARG A 171 -12.13 7.74 -18.32
C ARG A 171 -12.58 7.57 -19.75
N TYR A 172 -13.84 7.19 -19.91
CA TYR A 172 -14.47 7.01 -21.21
C TYR A 172 -15.57 8.05 -21.42
N ASP A 173 -15.75 8.48 -22.68
CA ASP A 173 -16.89 9.27 -23.13
C ASP A 173 -18.16 8.41 -23.30
N SER A 174 -19.27 9.05 -23.69
CA SER A 174 -20.55 8.35 -23.93
C SER A 174 -20.50 7.34 -25.07
N ARG A 175 -19.51 7.46 -25.97
CA ARG A 175 -19.29 6.56 -27.12
C ARG A 175 -18.28 5.44 -26.80
N GLY A 176 -17.79 5.36 -25.54
CA GLY A 176 -16.81 4.35 -25.13
C GLY A 176 -15.37 4.63 -25.56
N ARG A 177 -15.05 5.86 -26.00
CA ARG A 177 -13.69 6.24 -26.37
C ARG A 177 -12.93 6.74 -25.13
N ILE A 178 -11.66 6.39 -25.02
CA ILE A 178 -10.78 6.89 -23.95
C ILE A 178 -10.58 8.39 -24.12
N VAL A 179 -10.92 9.17 -23.10
CA VAL A 179 -10.76 10.63 -23.06
C VAL A 179 -9.74 11.10 -22.03
N LYS A 180 -9.41 10.27 -21.04
CA LYS A 180 -8.36 10.56 -20.06
C LYS A 180 -7.76 9.26 -19.53
N VAL A 181 -6.44 9.27 -19.31
CA VAL A 181 -5.67 8.22 -18.63
C VAL A 181 -4.87 8.90 -17.51
N SER A 182 -4.89 8.35 -16.32
CA SER A 182 -4.05 8.75 -15.19
C SER A 182 -3.32 7.52 -14.64
N PRO A 183 -1.99 7.58 -14.46
CA PRO A 183 -1.12 8.71 -14.76
C PRO A 183 -1.04 8.99 -16.27
N ASN A 184 -0.81 10.27 -16.62
CA ASN A 184 -0.79 10.69 -18.01
C ASN A 184 0.59 10.44 -18.67
N THR A 185 0.98 9.19 -18.77
CA THR A 185 2.26 8.76 -19.38
C THR A 185 2.03 7.92 -20.64
N ALA A 186 3.05 7.81 -21.49
CA ALA A 186 3.00 6.93 -22.65
C ALA A 186 2.81 5.46 -22.24
N GLU A 187 3.45 5.04 -21.16
CA GLU A 187 3.35 3.68 -20.62
C GLU A 187 1.93 3.40 -20.13
N ALA A 188 1.36 4.23 -19.27
CA ALA A 188 -0.01 4.05 -18.78
C ALA A 188 -1.04 4.00 -19.91
N ARG A 189 -0.83 4.75 -21.01
CA ARG A 189 -1.73 4.67 -22.17
C ARG A 189 -1.71 3.32 -22.86
N LYS A 190 -0.57 2.61 -22.90
CA LYS A 190 -0.50 1.24 -23.41
C LYS A 190 -1.33 0.31 -22.53
N TYR A 191 -1.21 0.45 -21.22
CA TYR A 191 -1.96 -0.35 -20.23
C TYR A 191 -3.45 0.02 -20.14
N ALA A 192 -3.85 1.20 -20.62
CA ALA A 192 -5.26 1.56 -20.75
C ALA A 192 -5.99 0.73 -21.82
N ILE A 193 -5.24 0.17 -22.80
CA ILE A 193 -5.76 -0.71 -23.84
C ILE A 193 -5.87 -2.14 -23.28
N ARG A 194 -7.04 -2.48 -22.72
CA ARG A 194 -7.27 -3.75 -22.00
C ARG A 194 -7.60 -4.96 -22.89
N SER A 195 -7.68 -4.76 -24.21
CA SER A 195 -7.86 -5.85 -25.17
C SER A 195 -6.59 -6.70 -25.35
N THR A 196 -5.42 -6.12 -25.12
CA THR A 196 -4.15 -6.83 -25.12
C THR A 196 -3.76 -7.18 -23.69
N ARG A 197 -3.48 -8.47 -23.44
CA ARG A 197 -2.99 -8.91 -22.13
C ARG A 197 -1.51 -8.60 -21.99
N MET A 198 -1.18 -7.83 -20.98
CA MET A 198 0.22 -7.47 -20.62
C MET A 198 0.49 -7.92 -19.18
N ALA A 199 1.78 -8.07 -18.83
CA ALA A 199 2.19 -8.38 -17.47
C ALA A 199 1.67 -7.30 -16.49
N HIS A 200 1.47 -7.67 -15.23
CA HIS A 200 1.07 -6.80 -14.12
C HIS A 200 -0.32 -6.13 -14.26
N MET A 201 -1.11 -6.50 -15.29
CA MET A 201 -2.49 -6.04 -15.43
C MET A 201 -3.41 -6.73 -14.42
N ILE A 202 -4.05 -5.95 -13.56
CA ILE A 202 -5.11 -6.42 -12.67
C ILE A 202 -6.40 -6.61 -13.48
N ASN A 203 -6.97 -7.79 -13.41
CA ASN A 203 -8.26 -8.16 -13.97
C ASN A 203 -8.99 -9.13 -13.01
N ARG A 204 -10.20 -9.58 -13.33
CA ARG A 204 -11.01 -10.42 -12.43
C ARG A 204 -10.40 -11.80 -12.12
N ASN A 205 -9.45 -12.27 -12.93
CA ASN A 205 -8.73 -13.54 -12.71
C ASN A 205 -7.39 -13.33 -12.00
N ASP A 206 -7.00 -12.07 -11.78
CA ASP A 206 -5.74 -11.72 -11.12
C ASP A 206 -5.79 -12.05 -9.62
N LEU A 207 -4.65 -12.46 -9.06
CA LEU A 207 -4.53 -12.80 -7.65
C LEU A 207 -4.85 -11.61 -6.74
N CYS A 208 -4.33 -10.42 -7.09
CA CYS A 208 -4.57 -9.20 -6.33
C CYS A 208 -6.08 -8.90 -6.26
N TYR A 209 -6.78 -8.90 -7.39
CA TYR A 209 -8.23 -8.72 -7.44
C TYR A 209 -8.96 -9.71 -6.51
N ARG A 210 -8.64 -11.01 -6.62
CA ARG A 210 -9.32 -12.06 -5.84
C ARG A 210 -9.12 -11.88 -4.34
N LEU A 211 -7.90 -11.51 -3.91
CA LEU A 211 -7.61 -11.29 -2.50
C LEU A 211 -8.35 -10.07 -1.96
N PHE A 212 -8.28 -8.94 -2.64
CA PHE A 212 -8.99 -7.73 -2.21
C PHE A 212 -10.50 -7.95 -2.13
N VAL A 213 -11.11 -8.59 -3.13
CA VAL A 213 -12.55 -8.90 -3.13
C VAL A 213 -12.92 -9.88 -2.02
N LYS A 214 -12.10 -10.90 -1.76
CA LYS A 214 -12.29 -11.83 -0.64
C LYS A 214 -12.33 -11.12 0.71
N HIS A 215 -11.55 -10.04 0.87
CA HIS A 215 -11.53 -9.18 2.05
C HIS A 215 -12.60 -8.06 2.02
N GLY A 216 -13.55 -8.11 1.08
CA GLY A 216 -14.69 -7.20 1.02
C GLY A 216 -14.44 -5.86 0.35
N PHE A 217 -13.30 -5.68 -0.33
CA PHE A 217 -13.02 -4.48 -1.12
C PHE A 217 -13.78 -4.49 -2.45
N ARG A 218 -14.20 -3.32 -2.89
CA ARG A 218 -14.73 -3.09 -4.23
C ARG A 218 -13.62 -2.62 -5.16
N TRP A 219 -13.62 -3.11 -6.39
CA TRP A 219 -12.62 -2.77 -7.39
C TRP A 219 -13.12 -1.68 -8.35
N GLY A 220 -12.35 -0.60 -8.52
CA GLY A 220 -12.67 0.51 -9.42
C GLY A 220 -12.68 0.12 -10.91
N GLY A 221 -11.96 -0.94 -11.30
CA GLY A 221 -12.03 -1.50 -12.65
C GLY A 221 -13.41 -2.04 -13.03
N SER A 222 -14.32 -2.22 -12.06
CA SER A 222 -15.73 -2.61 -12.31
C SER A 222 -16.66 -1.41 -12.54
N TRP A 223 -16.21 -0.15 -12.31
CA TRP A 223 -17.04 1.02 -12.52
C TRP A 223 -17.41 1.23 -14.00
N ARG A 224 -18.38 2.08 -14.29
CA ARG A 224 -18.93 2.18 -15.66
C ARG A 224 -18.14 3.15 -16.56
N ARG A 225 -18.19 4.46 -16.30
CA ARG A 225 -17.60 5.51 -17.14
C ARG A 225 -16.14 5.83 -16.78
N VAL A 226 -15.76 5.55 -15.55
CA VAL A 226 -14.39 5.57 -15.08
C VAL A 226 -14.04 4.12 -14.77
N LYS A 227 -12.93 3.64 -15.30
CA LYS A 227 -12.34 2.34 -14.98
C LYS A 227 -11.05 2.61 -14.24
N ASP A 228 -11.07 2.46 -12.93
CA ASP A 228 -9.90 2.66 -12.10
C ASP A 228 -9.28 1.31 -11.74
N TYR A 229 -8.38 0.86 -12.62
CA TYR A 229 -7.88 -0.52 -12.55
C TYR A 229 -6.93 -0.77 -11.38
N GLN A 230 -6.30 0.29 -10.83
CA GLN A 230 -5.43 0.22 -9.66
C GLN A 230 -6.22 0.15 -8.35
N HIS A 231 -7.43 0.72 -8.32
CA HIS A 231 -8.17 1.16 -7.14
C HIS A 231 -9.01 0.06 -6.49
N PHE A 232 -8.77 -0.14 -5.20
CA PHE A 232 -9.59 -0.97 -4.31
C PHE A 232 -10.06 -0.15 -3.11
N GLU A 233 -11.36 -0.17 -2.80
CA GLU A 233 -11.95 0.61 -1.69
C GLU A 233 -12.92 -0.21 -0.84
N LYS A 234 -13.04 0.20 0.44
CA LYS A 234 -13.95 -0.44 1.41
C LYS A 234 -14.79 0.58 2.18
#